data_f12cded116579a17c8853af18cb095cf
#
_entry.id   f12cded116579a17c8853af18cb095cf
#
_cell.length_a   1.000
_cell.length_b   1.000
_cell.length_c   1.000
_cell.angle_alpha   90.00
_cell.angle_beta   90.00
_cell.angle_gamma   90.00
#
_symmetry.space_group_name_H-M   'P 1'
#
loop_
_entity.id
_entity.type
_entity.pdbx_description
1 polymer ?
#
loop_
_entity_poly.entity_id
_entity_poly.type
_entity_poly.pdbx_seq_one_letter_code
_entity_poly.pdbx_strand_id
1 'polypeptide(L)'
;MAVGNAAVLGALLRQLDDSQWLPLNDIEAMQRQQLVRLATHCAEYSRHFRRSLRGAGLKPAALAEPGALQKLPILTRRDVQAGAELFCTKAPNSHMPIVESATTGSTGTPVTVRRTSITGMVQYGLVLRGYGWHGRHYPDRVCTIRVSARAIERRADWGPPASLLFDTGPALNIPVEADIDAQIDLIRDFEPKVLSVFPTNLIAIGRRCAERGVELPSVEMFYTIGETVSDETRSEVRETLGPEIVDTYSSMELGCIAIQCPESELYHVMSEAMIVEVIDEKGHACADGQPGRLVVTDLLNFATPLVRYAIGDWAEPGPPCPCGRGLPTLRRIFGRERNMVRVPDGTRHWPRLGNAHYRRIAPVNQLQVVQESLNDVELRLVVARPLTAAEEGGLIAHIQTTLAWPFRVRITYYEKEIPAAPGGKFEDFISRVA
;
A
#
# COMPACT_ATOMS: atom_id res chain seq x y z
N MET A 1 -11.86 -28.38 11.36
CA MET A 1 -11.08 -27.13 11.36
C MET A 1 -11.74 -26.02 10.53
N ALA A 2 -12.31 -26.27 9.35
CA ALA A 2 -12.92 -25.24 8.51
C ALA A 2 -14.13 -24.53 9.18
N VAL A 3 -15.03 -25.26 9.82
CA VAL A 3 -16.21 -24.69 10.51
C VAL A 3 -15.81 -23.75 11.65
N GLY A 4 -14.74 -24.07 12.41
CA GLY A 4 -14.27 -23.21 13.49
C GLY A 4 -13.70 -21.87 12.98
N ASN A 5 -12.96 -21.89 11.87
CA ASN A 5 -12.38 -20.67 11.28
C ASN A 5 -13.48 -19.75 10.70
N ALA A 6 -14.51 -20.30 10.06
CA ALA A 6 -15.66 -19.54 9.55
C ALA A 6 -16.42 -18.84 10.69
N ALA A 7 -16.70 -19.56 11.79
CA ALA A 7 -17.38 -18.99 12.94
C ALA A 7 -16.58 -17.84 13.60
N VAL A 8 -15.28 -18.02 13.77
CA VAL A 8 -14.38 -16.98 14.30
C VAL A 8 -14.32 -15.77 13.38
N LEU A 9 -14.18 -15.99 12.06
CA LEU A 9 -14.14 -14.91 11.08
C LEU A 9 -15.46 -14.15 11.01
N GLY A 10 -16.61 -14.84 11.08
CA GLY A 10 -17.93 -14.22 11.11
C GLY A 10 -18.17 -13.38 12.37
N ALA A 11 -17.74 -13.87 13.55
CA ALA A 11 -17.79 -13.09 14.79
C ALA A 11 -16.89 -11.86 14.74
N LEU A 12 -15.68 -12.00 14.22
CA LEU A 12 -14.73 -10.90 14.03
C LEU A 12 -15.30 -9.85 13.06
N LEU A 13 -15.86 -10.26 11.93
CA LEU A 13 -16.43 -9.32 10.97
C LEU A 13 -17.54 -8.48 11.61
N ARG A 14 -18.42 -9.10 12.39
CA ARG A 14 -19.45 -8.37 13.16
C ARG A 14 -18.84 -7.39 14.15
N GLN A 15 -17.81 -7.80 14.90
CA GLN A 15 -17.11 -6.92 15.83
C GLN A 15 -16.49 -5.71 15.09
N LEU A 16 -15.89 -5.92 13.90
CA LEU A 16 -15.33 -4.85 13.09
C LEU A 16 -16.42 -3.91 12.52
N ASP A 17 -17.60 -4.44 12.21
CA ASP A 17 -18.75 -3.64 11.77
C ASP A 17 -19.30 -2.76 12.90
N ASP A 18 -19.27 -3.23 14.14
CA ASP A 18 -19.69 -2.45 15.30
C ASP A 18 -18.61 -1.42 15.70
N SER A 19 -17.35 -1.83 15.79
CA SER A 19 -16.26 -1.00 16.31
C SER A 19 -15.91 0.20 15.41
N GLN A 20 -16.17 0.14 14.12
CA GLN A 20 -15.89 1.25 13.20
C GLN A 20 -16.67 2.54 13.53
N TRP A 21 -17.78 2.43 14.28
CA TRP A 21 -18.63 3.56 14.67
C TRP A 21 -18.35 4.09 16.08
N LEU A 22 -17.41 3.47 16.78
CA LEU A 22 -17.01 3.94 18.12
C LEU A 22 -16.36 5.33 18.04
N PRO A 23 -16.56 6.18 19.04
CA PRO A 23 -15.81 7.43 19.17
C PRO A 23 -14.28 7.17 19.20
N LEU A 24 -13.50 8.08 18.64
CA LEU A 24 -12.04 7.95 18.57
C LEU A 24 -11.40 7.64 19.93
N ASN A 25 -11.86 8.31 21.00
CA ASN A 25 -11.34 8.07 22.35
C ASN A 25 -11.52 6.63 22.82
N ASP A 26 -12.63 5.99 22.46
CA ASP A 26 -12.92 4.59 22.81
C ASP A 26 -12.03 3.65 22.01
N ILE A 27 -11.82 3.93 20.72
CA ILE A 27 -10.88 3.20 19.85
C ILE A 27 -9.46 3.28 20.44
N GLU A 28 -9.00 4.47 20.81
CA GLU A 28 -7.69 4.67 21.45
C GLU A 28 -7.56 3.95 22.78
N ALA A 29 -8.62 3.92 23.58
CA ALA A 29 -8.64 3.18 24.85
C ALA A 29 -8.47 1.67 24.62
N MET A 30 -9.17 1.12 23.62
CA MET A 30 -9.02 -0.28 23.21
C MET A 30 -7.60 -0.56 22.70
N GLN A 31 -7.04 0.31 21.87
CA GLN A 31 -5.66 0.21 21.38
C GLN A 31 -4.64 0.18 22.53
N ARG A 32 -4.76 1.07 23.52
CA ARG A 32 -3.87 1.10 24.68
C ARG A 32 -3.93 -0.20 25.51
N GLN A 33 -5.14 -0.75 25.70
CA GLN A 33 -5.29 -2.04 26.38
C GLN A 33 -4.61 -3.18 25.62
N GLN A 34 -4.81 -3.23 24.29
CA GLN A 34 -4.19 -4.26 23.45
C GLN A 34 -2.66 -4.09 23.39
N LEU A 35 -2.18 -2.84 23.33
CA LEU A 35 -0.75 -2.52 23.36
C LEU A 35 -0.09 -3.01 24.64
N VAL A 36 -0.72 -2.86 25.80
CA VAL A 36 -0.21 -3.37 27.08
C VAL A 36 -0.09 -4.90 27.05
N ARG A 37 -1.09 -5.60 26.50
CA ARG A 37 -1.06 -7.08 26.36
C ARG A 37 0.09 -7.51 25.45
N LEU A 38 0.21 -6.89 24.29
CA LEU A 38 1.31 -7.13 23.35
C LEU A 38 2.67 -6.87 24.03
N ALA A 39 2.83 -5.71 24.64
CA ALA A 39 4.07 -5.28 25.28
C ALA A 39 4.48 -6.20 26.43
N THR A 40 3.53 -6.68 27.23
CA THR A 40 3.80 -7.65 28.30
C THR A 40 4.41 -8.93 27.74
N HIS A 41 3.80 -9.50 26.70
CA HIS A 41 4.32 -10.68 26.04
C HIS A 41 5.69 -10.40 25.39
N CYS A 42 5.82 -9.33 24.63
CA CYS A 42 7.06 -9.03 23.90
C CYS A 42 8.23 -8.67 24.84
N ALA A 43 7.97 -8.08 26.01
CA ALA A 43 9.00 -7.85 27.02
C ALA A 43 9.60 -9.15 27.56
N GLU A 44 8.83 -10.23 27.58
CA GLU A 44 9.28 -11.54 28.03
C GLU A 44 10.01 -12.29 26.89
N TYR A 45 9.50 -12.25 25.66
CA TYR A 45 9.94 -13.14 24.59
C TYR A 45 10.76 -12.49 23.48
N SER A 46 10.82 -11.14 23.35
CA SER A 46 11.67 -10.43 22.39
C SER A 46 12.80 -9.69 23.11
N ARG A 47 14.05 -10.02 22.75
CA ARG A 47 15.22 -9.32 23.34
C ARG A 47 15.30 -7.86 22.88
N HIS A 48 14.99 -7.58 21.62
CA HIS A 48 14.96 -6.23 21.07
C HIS A 48 13.92 -5.36 21.80
N PHE A 49 12.67 -5.83 21.89
CA PHE A 49 11.60 -5.05 22.51
C PHE A 49 11.86 -4.79 24.00
N ARG A 50 12.41 -5.78 24.71
CA ARG A 50 12.83 -5.61 26.11
C ARG A 50 13.88 -4.51 26.28
N ARG A 51 14.86 -4.43 25.38
CA ARG A 51 15.86 -3.33 25.40
C ARG A 51 15.21 -1.98 25.13
N SER A 52 14.30 -1.90 24.16
CA SER A 52 13.57 -0.67 23.83
C SER A 52 12.78 -0.13 25.00
N LEU A 53 12.03 -0.99 25.73
CA LEU A 53 11.33 -0.61 26.96
C LEU A 53 12.27 -0.11 28.04
N ARG A 54 13.38 -0.83 28.29
CA ARG A 54 14.36 -0.42 29.31
C ARG A 54 15.03 0.90 28.95
N GLY A 55 15.40 1.11 27.69
CA GLY A 55 16.00 2.35 27.20
C GLY A 55 15.08 3.55 27.35
N ALA A 56 13.76 3.35 27.23
CA ALA A 56 12.74 4.36 27.43
C ALA A 56 12.36 4.53 28.94
N GLY A 57 12.90 3.73 29.84
CA GLY A 57 12.53 3.75 31.26
C GLY A 57 11.09 3.28 31.51
N LEU A 58 10.51 2.49 30.63
CA LEU A 58 9.11 2.08 30.69
C LEU A 58 8.96 0.62 31.14
N LYS A 59 7.85 0.35 31.82
CA LYS A 59 7.30 -1.00 32.01
C LYS A 59 6.12 -1.21 31.05
N PRO A 60 5.77 -2.44 30.64
CA PRO A 60 4.65 -2.70 29.75
C PRO A 60 3.34 -2.01 30.15
N ALA A 61 3.00 -2.03 31.46
CA ALA A 61 1.79 -1.40 31.98
C ALA A 61 1.74 0.12 31.76
N ALA A 62 2.89 0.81 31.71
CA ALA A 62 2.96 2.24 31.46
C ALA A 62 2.47 2.65 30.06
N LEU A 63 2.41 1.71 29.11
CA LEU A 63 1.89 1.96 27.77
C LEU A 63 0.36 2.13 27.73
N ALA A 64 -0.33 1.94 28.86
CA ALA A 64 -1.73 2.34 29.01
C ALA A 64 -1.91 3.88 29.03
N GLU A 65 -0.86 4.61 29.40
CA GLU A 65 -0.92 6.06 29.52
C GLU A 65 -0.80 6.74 28.15
N PRO A 66 -1.59 7.78 27.88
CA PRO A 66 -1.43 8.60 26.69
C PRO A 66 0.00 9.13 26.53
N GLY A 67 0.55 9.09 25.33
CA GLY A 67 1.90 9.58 25.02
C GLY A 67 3.05 8.64 25.46
N ALA A 68 2.76 7.52 26.13
CA ALA A 68 3.82 6.58 26.52
C ALA A 68 4.42 5.81 25.33
N LEU A 69 3.61 5.48 24.31
CA LEU A 69 4.07 4.82 23.10
C LEU A 69 5.16 5.65 22.39
N GLN A 70 4.97 6.98 22.32
CA GLN A 70 5.87 7.92 21.65
C GLN A 70 7.27 8.02 22.30
N LYS A 71 7.42 7.56 23.54
CA LYS A 71 8.72 7.48 24.22
C LYS A 71 9.56 6.29 23.76
N LEU A 72 8.95 5.29 23.14
CA LEU A 72 9.70 4.18 22.55
C LEU A 72 10.46 4.63 21.30
N PRO A 73 11.67 4.09 21.07
CA PRO A 73 12.41 4.39 19.83
C PRO A 73 11.64 3.93 18.61
N ILE A 74 11.86 4.63 17.48
CA ILE A 74 11.34 4.21 16.19
C ILE A 74 12.12 2.99 15.73
N LEU A 75 11.39 1.91 15.40
CA LEU A 75 11.93 0.70 14.80
C LEU A 75 12.14 0.94 13.31
N THR A 76 13.37 0.79 12.84
CA THR A 76 13.70 1.00 11.43
C THR A 76 13.64 -0.30 10.63
N ARG A 77 13.57 -0.18 9.29
CA ARG A 77 13.68 -1.34 8.39
C ARG A 77 14.97 -2.13 8.62
N ARG A 78 16.08 -1.44 8.89
CA ARG A 78 17.39 -2.06 9.20
C ARG A 78 17.34 -2.91 10.47
N ASP A 79 16.62 -2.44 11.50
CA ASP A 79 16.44 -3.21 12.74
C ASP A 79 15.65 -4.49 12.49
N VAL A 80 14.62 -4.43 11.64
CA VAL A 80 13.83 -5.61 11.27
C VAL A 80 14.67 -6.59 10.43
N GLN A 81 15.50 -6.10 9.54
CA GLN A 81 16.43 -6.93 8.74
C GLN A 81 17.51 -7.60 9.59
N ALA A 82 17.98 -6.96 10.65
CA ALA A 82 18.90 -7.55 11.62
C ALA A 82 18.28 -8.68 12.48
N GLY A 83 17.04 -8.80 12.52
CA GLY A 83 16.00 -9.82 12.69
C GLY A 83 16.00 -10.69 13.92
N ALA A 84 17.03 -11.47 14.25
CA ALA A 84 16.90 -12.58 15.19
C ALA A 84 16.45 -12.21 16.61
N GLU A 85 16.85 -11.03 17.11
CA GLU A 85 16.47 -10.56 18.44
C GLU A 85 15.10 -9.86 18.49
N LEU A 86 14.57 -9.46 17.32
CA LEU A 86 13.25 -8.84 17.21
C LEU A 86 12.14 -9.88 17.45
N PHE A 87 12.30 -11.08 16.89
CA PHE A 87 11.28 -12.11 17.00
C PHE A 87 11.05 -12.57 18.43
N CYS A 88 9.77 -12.79 18.76
CA CYS A 88 9.41 -13.47 19.99
C CYS A 88 9.83 -14.95 19.90
N THR A 89 10.53 -15.44 20.94
CA THR A 89 10.96 -16.84 21.02
C THR A 89 9.79 -17.79 21.26
N LYS A 90 8.64 -17.27 21.67
CA LYS A 90 7.39 -17.98 21.90
C LYS A 90 6.21 -17.10 21.52
N ALA A 91 5.18 -17.66 20.92
CA ALA A 91 3.86 -17.05 20.79
C ALA A 91 2.85 -17.79 21.67
N PRO A 92 1.72 -17.17 22.05
CA PRO A 92 0.65 -17.86 22.76
C PRO A 92 0.15 -19.08 21.98
N ASN A 93 -0.16 -20.19 22.67
CA ASN A 93 -0.61 -21.43 22.00
C ASN A 93 -1.88 -21.21 21.15
N SER A 94 -2.78 -20.33 21.59
CA SER A 94 -3.98 -19.95 20.84
C SER A 94 -3.69 -19.18 19.55
N HIS A 95 -2.47 -18.69 19.36
CA HIS A 95 -2.03 -17.95 18.19
C HIS A 95 -1.30 -18.81 17.15
N MET A 96 -1.15 -20.10 17.40
CA MET A 96 -0.49 -21.04 16.47
C MET A 96 -1.41 -21.43 15.31
N PRO A 97 -0.90 -21.78 14.12
CA PRO A 97 0.53 -21.78 13.76
C PRO A 97 1.09 -20.40 13.45
N ILE A 98 2.42 -20.31 13.41
CA ILE A 98 3.16 -19.16 12.91
C ILE A 98 3.52 -19.39 11.45
N VAL A 99 3.31 -18.36 10.62
CA VAL A 99 3.70 -18.33 9.21
C VAL A 99 4.77 -17.26 9.02
N GLU A 100 5.84 -17.61 8.31
CA GLU A 100 6.89 -16.68 7.95
C GLU A 100 6.66 -16.16 6.53
N SER A 101 6.80 -14.86 6.33
CA SER A 101 6.75 -14.20 5.02
C SER A 101 7.91 -13.24 4.86
N ALA A 102 8.49 -13.20 3.66
CA ALA A 102 9.57 -12.28 3.32
C ALA A 102 9.13 -11.34 2.20
N THR A 103 9.53 -10.06 2.31
CA THR A 103 9.34 -9.10 1.23
C THR A 103 10.34 -9.36 0.12
N THR A 104 9.98 -9.07 -1.14
CA THR A 104 10.90 -9.17 -2.28
C THR A 104 12.01 -8.12 -2.28
N GLY A 105 11.97 -7.16 -1.34
CA GLY A 105 13.02 -6.18 -1.09
C GLY A 105 13.35 -5.30 -2.30
N SER A 106 12.61 -4.24 -2.53
CA SER A 106 12.95 -3.23 -3.56
C SER A 106 14.33 -2.56 -3.36
N THR A 107 15.00 -2.81 -2.23
CA THR A 107 16.35 -2.36 -1.89
C THR A 107 17.37 -3.50 -1.88
N GLY A 108 17.02 -4.68 -2.40
CA GLY A 108 17.91 -5.85 -2.48
C GLY A 108 17.91 -6.75 -1.24
N THR A 109 17.66 -6.26 -0.03
CA THR A 109 17.62 -7.08 1.19
C THR A 109 16.16 -7.27 1.64
N PRO A 110 15.65 -8.51 1.67
CA PRO A 110 14.30 -8.81 2.15
C PRO A 110 14.11 -8.46 3.64
N VAL A 111 12.87 -8.15 4.00
CA VAL A 111 12.42 -8.12 5.39
C VAL A 111 11.62 -9.39 5.64
N THR A 112 11.96 -10.13 6.69
CA THR A 112 11.22 -11.30 7.13
C THR A 112 10.33 -10.93 8.31
N VAL A 113 9.07 -11.33 8.26
CA VAL A 113 8.08 -11.16 9.32
C VAL A 113 7.41 -12.51 9.62
N ARG A 114 7.32 -12.83 10.90
CA ARG A 114 6.54 -13.97 11.40
C ARG A 114 5.18 -13.50 11.84
N ARG A 115 4.13 -14.14 11.37
CA ARG A 115 2.74 -13.83 11.73
C ARG A 115 2.09 -15.01 12.41
N THR A 116 1.27 -14.71 13.41
CA THR A 116 0.43 -15.72 14.05
C THR A 116 -0.85 -15.96 13.25
N SER A 117 -1.52 -17.08 13.48
CA SER A 117 -2.81 -17.39 12.85
C SER A 117 -3.88 -16.33 13.16
N ILE A 118 -3.86 -15.76 14.37
CA ILE A 118 -4.80 -14.67 14.76
C ILE A 118 -4.55 -13.42 13.91
N THR A 119 -3.29 -13.04 13.72
CA THR A 119 -2.95 -11.91 12.83
C THR A 119 -3.51 -12.13 11.42
N GLY A 120 -3.35 -13.36 10.87
CA GLY A 120 -3.90 -13.71 9.57
C GLY A 120 -5.43 -13.65 9.53
N MET A 121 -6.10 -14.14 10.56
CA MET A 121 -7.57 -14.12 10.65
C MET A 121 -8.12 -12.69 10.71
N VAL A 122 -7.47 -11.81 11.49
CA VAL A 122 -7.87 -10.38 11.54
C VAL A 122 -7.66 -9.71 10.19
N GLN A 123 -6.55 -9.99 9.49
CA GLN A 123 -6.35 -9.48 8.12
C GLN A 123 -7.46 -9.92 7.16
N TYR A 124 -7.95 -11.16 7.28
CA TYR A 124 -9.11 -11.62 6.52
C TYR A 124 -10.37 -10.81 6.84
N GLY A 125 -10.65 -10.54 8.12
CA GLY A 125 -11.77 -9.70 8.54
C GLY A 125 -11.69 -8.27 7.98
N LEU A 126 -10.50 -7.65 8.02
CA LEU A 126 -10.27 -6.31 7.48
C LEU A 126 -10.51 -6.24 5.95
N VAL A 127 -10.05 -7.26 5.22
CA VAL A 127 -10.30 -7.36 3.77
C VAL A 127 -11.80 -7.50 3.47
N LEU A 128 -12.50 -8.37 4.20
CA LEU A 128 -13.94 -8.56 4.03
C LEU A 128 -14.74 -7.30 4.40
N ARG A 129 -14.33 -6.57 5.45
CA ARG A 129 -14.92 -5.26 5.78
C ARG A 129 -14.80 -4.29 4.62
N GLY A 130 -13.61 -4.22 3.98
CA GLY A 130 -13.40 -3.40 2.80
C GLY A 130 -14.30 -3.81 1.62
N TYR A 131 -14.51 -5.11 1.44
CA TYR A 131 -15.46 -5.60 0.43
C TYR A 131 -16.89 -5.14 0.73
N GLY A 132 -17.31 -5.24 1.99
CA GLY A 132 -18.63 -4.78 2.45
C GLY A 132 -18.82 -3.28 2.29
N TRP A 133 -17.82 -2.45 2.62
CA TRP A 133 -17.86 -1.00 2.46
C TRP A 133 -18.13 -0.58 1.02
N HIS A 134 -17.54 -1.30 0.06
CA HIS A 134 -17.65 -0.99 -1.36
C HIS A 134 -18.70 -1.85 -2.08
N GLY A 135 -19.62 -2.46 -1.34
CA GLY A 135 -20.80 -3.13 -1.90
C GLY A 135 -20.48 -4.31 -2.82
N ARG A 136 -19.34 -5.02 -2.59
CA ARG A 136 -19.01 -6.19 -3.41
C ARG A 136 -20.09 -7.27 -3.26
N HIS A 137 -20.64 -7.68 -4.38
CA HIS A 137 -21.61 -8.76 -4.44
C HIS A 137 -20.88 -10.10 -4.62
N TYR A 138 -20.96 -10.98 -3.63
CA TYR A 138 -20.15 -12.21 -3.59
C TYR A 138 -20.40 -13.20 -4.76
N PRO A 139 -21.61 -13.35 -5.33
CA PRO A 139 -21.84 -14.16 -6.53
C PRO A 139 -21.18 -13.65 -7.81
N ASP A 140 -20.68 -12.42 -7.85
CA ASP A 140 -20.08 -11.82 -9.05
C ASP A 140 -18.78 -12.50 -9.45
N ARG A 141 -18.43 -12.35 -10.73
CA ARG A 141 -17.12 -12.75 -11.25
C ARG A 141 -16.07 -11.70 -10.87
N VAL A 142 -14.90 -12.14 -10.41
CA VAL A 142 -13.79 -11.25 -10.10
C VAL A 142 -12.55 -11.63 -10.89
N CYS A 143 -11.83 -10.64 -11.38
CA CYS A 143 -10.52 -10.84 -11.99
C CYS A 143 -9.43 -10.20 -11.13
N THR A 144 -8.30 -10.89 -10.98
CA THR A 144 -7.15 -10.38 -10.25
C THR A 144 -5.89 -10.52 -11.08
N ILE A 145 -5.19 -9.39 -11.30
CA ILE A 145 -3.89 -9.35 -11.96
C ILE A 145 -2.83 -9.11 -10.89
N ARG A 146 -1.88 -10.04 -10.73
CA ARG A 146 -0.88 -9.97 -9.64
C ARG A 146 0.44 -10.63 -9.99
N VAL A 147 1.52 -10.20 -9.32
CA VAL A 147 2.87 -10.79 -9.43
C VAL A 147 2.91 -12.23 -8.90
N SER A 148 2.08 -12.58 -7.94
CA SER A 148 2.08 -13.93 -7.35
C SER A 148 1.42 -14.99 -8.23
N ALA A 149 0.63 -14.60 -9.24
CA ALA A 149 0.07 -15.53 -10.21
C ALA A 149 1.19 -15.98 -11.18
N ARG A 150 1.41 -17.28 -11.29
CA ARG A 150 2.44 -17.86 -12.19
C ARG A 150 1.88 -18.37 -13.51
N ALA A 151 0.56 -18.46 -13.59
CA ALA A 151 -0.18 -18.87 -14.79
C ALA A 151 -1.59 -18.27 -14.73
N ILE A 152 -2.26 -18.25 -15.89
CA ILE A 152 -3.69 -17.91 -15.98
C ILE A 152 -4.47 -19.04 -15.32
N GLU A 153 -5.26 -18.70 -14.30
CA GLU A 153 -6.03 -19.67 -13.53
C GLU A 153 -7.48 -19.22 -13.43
N ARG A 154 -8.41 -20.09 -13.87
CA ARG A 154 -9.86 -19.92 -13.63
C ARG A 154 -10.25 -20.78 -12.44
N ARG A 155 -10.96 -20.22 -11.48
CA ARG A 155 -11.43 -20.87 -10.26
C ARG A 155 -12.96 -20.80 -10.17
N ALA A 156 -13.54 -21.79 -9.50
CA ALA A 156 -14.99 -21.81 -9.26
C ALA A 156 -15.44 -20.78 -8.23
N ASP A 157 -14.52 -20.33 -7.36
CA ASP A 157 -14.77 -19.38 -6.27
C ASP A 157 -13.63 -18.36 -6.12
N TRP A 158 -13.87 -17.28 -5.34
CA TRP A 158 -12.86 -16.24 -5.09
C TRP A 158 -11.67 -16.71 -4.22
N GLY A 159 -11.86 -17.84 -3.50
CA GLY A 159 -10.95 -18.29 -2.45
C GLY A 159 -11.06 -17.47 -1.15
N PRO A 160 -10.23 -17.83 -0.15
CA PRO A 160 -10.17 -17.07 1.09
C PRO A 160 -9.74 -15.60 0.86
N PRO A 161 -10.28 -14.64 1.65
CA PRO A 161 -11.14 -14.87 2.82
C PRO A 161 -12.65 -15.05 2.48
N ALA A 162 -13.10 -14.63 1.31
CA ALA A 162 -14.54 -14.57 1.00
C ALA A 162 -15.22 -15.95 1.00
N SER A 163 -14.60 -16.94 0.37
CA SER A 163 -15.15 -18.31 0.30
C SER A 163 -15.20 -19.05 1.65
N LEU A 164 -14.63 -18.47 2.73
CA LEU A 164 -14.77 -19.03 4.07
C LEU A 164 -16.15 -18.73 4.71
N LEU A 165 -16.81 -17.66 4.25
CA LEU A 165 -18.09 -17.19 4.82
C LEU A 165 -19.22 -17.16 3.81
N PHE A 166 -18.92 -17.00 2.53
CA PHE A 166 -19.91 -16.72 1.50
C PHE A 166 -19.76 -17.68 0.31
N ASP A 167 -20.85 -17.99 -0.33
CA ASP A 167 -20.86 -18.60 -1.65
C ASP A 167 -20.45 -17.50 -2.65
N THR A 168 -19.30 -17.69 -3.28
CA THR A 168 -18.73 -16.70 -4.19
C THR A 168 -18.77 -17.17 -5.63
N GLY A 169 -18.86 -16.21 -6.55
CA GLY A 169 -18.79 -16.47 -7.98
C GLY A 169 -17.38 -16.89 -8.44
N PRO A 170 -17.22 -17.13 -9.75
CA PRO A 170 -15.96 -17.51 -10.34
C PRO A 170 -14.88 -16.43 -10.21
N ALA A 171 -13.61 -16.86 -10.18
CA ALA A 171 -12.46 -15.97 -10.19
C ALA A 171 -11.49 -16.28 -11.34
N LEU A 172 -10.87 -15.25 -11.88
CA LEU A 172 -9.78 -15.33 -12.86
C LEU A 172 -8.53 -14.68 -12.27
N ASN A 173 -7.42 -15.42 -12.23
CA ASN A 173 -6.12 -14.88 -11.87
C ASN A 173 -5.24 -14.80 -13.12
N ILE A 174 -4.62 -13.63 -13.35
CA ILE A 174 -3.75 -13.37 -14.49
C ILE A 174 -2.38 -12.93 -13.94
N PRO A 175 -1.25 -13.49 -14.45
CA PRO A 175 0.07 -12.94 -14.16
C PRO A 175 0.19 -11.49 -14.65
N VAL A 176 0.81 -10.62 -13.87
CA VAL A 176 1.03 -9.21 -14.28
C VAL A 176 1.98 -9.11 -15.47
N GLU A 177 2.86 -10.09 -15.64
CA GLU A 177 3.81 -10.20 -16.75
C GLU A 177 3.16 -10.65 -18.07
N ALA A 178 1.88 -11.05 -18.06
CA ALA A 178 1.16 -11.38 -19.28
C ALA A 178 1.01 -10.14 -20.17
N ASP A 179 1.06 -10.36 -21.49
CA ASP A 179 0.88 -9.30 -22.46
C ASP A 179 -0.42 -8.52 -22.25
N ILE A 180 -0.40 -7.20 -22.39
CA ILE A 180 -1.55 -6.33 -22.12
C ILE A 180 -2.75 -6.66 -23.02
N ASP A 181 -2.53 -6.98 -24.30
CA ASP A 181 -3.60 -7.38 -25.20
C ASP A 181 -4.25 -8.69 -24.74
N ALA A 182 -3.44 -9.66 -24.32
CA ALA A 182 -3.93 -10.91 -23.76
C ALA A 182 -4.70 -10.69 -22.44
N GLN A 183 -4.24 -9.78 -21.57
CA GLN A 183 -4.97 -9.42 -20.36
C GLN A 183 -6.36 -8.85 -20.71
N ILE A 184 -6.44 -7.91 -21.66
CA ILE A 184 -7.71 -7.28 -22.12
C ILE A 184 -8.65 -8.34 -22.69
N ASP A 185 -8.17 -9.22 -23.56
CA ASP A 185 -9.00 -10.25 -24.17
C ASP A 185 -9.53 -11.26 -23.15
N LEU A 186 -8.71 -11.63 -22.14
CA LEU A 186 -9.14 -12.48 -21.03
C LEU A 186 -10.19 -11.81 -20.13
N ILE A 187 -10.04 -10.51 -19.84
CA ILE A 187 -11.02 -9.75 -19.05
C ILE A 187 -12.35 -9.68 -19.80
N ARG A 188 -12.32 -9.40 -21.10
CA ARG A 188 -13.54 -9.35 -21.93
C ARG A 188 -14.26 -10.68 -22.01
N ASP A 189 -13.51 -11.77 -22.22
CA ASP A 189 -14.07 -13.11 -22.28
C ASP A 189 -14.64 -13.59 -20.93
N PHE A 190 -14.02 -13.18 -19.82
CA PHE A 190 -14.44 -13.59 -18.50
C PHE A 190 -15.54 -12.69 -17.91
N GLU A 191 -15.71 -11.46 -18.38
CA GLU A 191 -16.71 -10.48 -17.95
C GLU A 191 -16.77 -10.28 -16.41
N PRO A 192 -15.66 -9.93 -15.74
CA PRO A 192 -15.67 -9.70 -14.30
C PRO A 192 -16.38 -8.38 -13.96
N LYS A 193 -17.02 -8.33 -12.78
CA LYS A 193 -17.56 -7.08 -12.21
C LYS A 193 -16.49 -6.27 -11.47
N VAL A 194 -15.52 -6.95 -10.88
CA VAL A 194 -14.41 -6.33 -10.15
C VAL A 194 -13.09 -6.77 -10.74
N LEU A 195 -12.25 -5.80 -11.07
CA LEU A 195 -10.86 -6.02 -11.49
C LEU A 195 -9.91 -5.53 -10.39
N SER A 196 -9.18 -6.47 -9.77
CA SER A 196 -8.14 -6.16 -8.78
C SER A 196 -6.78 -6.14 -9.48
N VAL A 197 -6.08 -4.99 -9.43
CA VAL A 197 -4.93 -4.74 -10.30
C VAL A 197 -3.99 -3.68 -9.70
N PHE A 198 -2.73 -3.62 -10.15
CA PHE A 198 -1.83 -2.52 -9.84
C PHE A 198 -2.20 -1.26 -10.62
N PRO A 199 -2.09 -0.05 -10.05
CA PRO A 199 -2.36 1.22 -10.73
C PRO A 199 -1.64 1.36 -12.08
N THR A 200 -0.35 1.05 -12.15
CA THR A 200 0.42 1.15 -13.40
C THR A 200 -0.06 0.19 -14.49
N ASN A 201 -0.44 -1.03 -14.12
CA ASN A 201 -1.00 -2.00 -15.05
C ASN A 201 -2.41 -1.58 -15.51
N LEU A 202 -3.24 -1.02 -14.61
CA LEU A 202 -4.55 -0.50 -14.94
C LEU A 202 -4.49 0.64 -15.96
N ILE A 203 -3.54 1.57 -15.79
CA ILE A 203 -3.26 2.63 -16.76
C ILE A 203 -2.88 2.04 -18.12
N ALA A 204 -2.02 1.02 -18.16
CA ALA A 204 -1.60 0.36 -19.40
C ALA A 204 -2.80 -0.29 -20.10
N ILE A 205 -3.67 -0.98 -19.36
CA ILE A 205 -4.93 -1.55 -19.88
C ILE A 205 -5.82 -0.45 -20.45
N GLY A 206 -6.07 0.63 -19.72
CA GLY A 206 -6.94 1.73 -20.14
C GLY A 206 -6.46 2.37 -21.45
N ARG A 207 -5.18 2.66 -21.55
CA ARG A 207 -4.55 3.19 -22.75
C ARG A 207 -4.72 2.26 -23.94
N ARG A 208 -4.42 0.97 -23.74
CA ARG A 208 -4.50 -0.01 -24.78
C ARG A 208 -5.92 -0.25 -25.25
N CYS A 209 -6.90 -0.20 -24.33
CA CYS A 209 -8.31 -0.22 -24.65
C CYS A 209 -8.69 0.97 -25.55
N ALA A 210 -8.26 2.18 -25.20
CA ALA A 210 -8.51 3.37 -26.02
C ALA A 210 -7.88 3.28 -27.41
N GLU A 211 -6.64 2.79 -27.54
CA GLU A 211 -5.95 2.58 -28.81
C GLU A 211 -6.66 1.55 -29.71
N ARG A 212 -7.20 0.49 -29.11
CA ARG A 212 -7.91 -0.58 -29.84
C ARG A 212 -9.38 -0.28 -30.09
N GLY A 213 -9.93 0.79 -29.52
CA GLY A 213 -11.38 1.03 -29.50
C GLY A 213 -12.17 -0.08 -28.79
N VAL A 214 -11.62 -0.62 -27.71
CA VAL A 214 -12.18 -1.72 -26.93
C VAL A 214 -12.69 -1.20 -25.61
N GLU A 215 -13.87 -1.64 -25.18
CA GLU A 215 -14.47 -1.33 -23.88
C GLU A 215 -14.52 -2.57 -22.99
N LEU A 216 -14.59 -2.33 -21.67
CA LEU A 216 -14.74 -3.35 -20.63
C LEU A 216 -16.06 -3.14 -19.85
N PRO A 217 -17.23 -3.25 -20.51
CA PRO A 217 -18.51 -2.82 -19.93
C PRO A 217 -18.98 -3.66 -18.74
N SER A 218 -18.42 -4.85 -18.55
CA SER A 218 -18.72 -5.70 -17.40
C SER A 218 -18.08 -5.20 -16.11
N VAL A 219 -16.96 -4.48 -16.19
CA VAL A 219 -16.22 -4.03 -15.02
C VAL A 219 -16.91 -2.81 -14.42
N GLU A 220 -17.31 -2.92 -13.16
CA GLU A 220 -17.99 -1.87 -12.41
C GLU A 220 -17.05 -1.23 -11.35
N MET A 221 -15.95 -1.89 -10.99
CA MET A 221 -15.04 -1.44 -9.97
C MET A 221 -13.61 -1.86 -10.26
N PHE A 222 -12.67 -0.93 -10.12
CA PHE A 222 -11.23 -1.20 -10.05
C PHE A 222 -10.78 -1.17 -8.60
N TYR A 223 -10.15 -2.25 -8.15
CA TYR A 223 -9.62 -2.36 -6.80
C TYR A 223 -8.09 -2.38 -6.86
N THR A 224 -7.44 -1.33 -6.38
CA THR A 224 -5.99 -1.18 -6.48
C THR A 224 -5.28 -1.48 -5.16
N ILE A 225 -4.08 -2.02 -5.30
CA ILE A 225 -3.19 -2.36 -4.19
C ILE A 225 -1.72 -2.17 -4.59
N GLY A 226 -0.89 -1.90 -3.62
CA GLY A 226 0.56 -2.11 -3.71
C GLY A 226 1.37 -1.02 -4.39
N GLU A 227 0.75 -0.07 -5.05
CA GLU A 227 1.34 1.14 -5.61
C GLU A 227 0.51 2.35 -5.19
N THR A 228 1.07 3.54 -5.28
CA THR A 228 0.36 4.79 -4.95
C THR A 228 -0.61 5.15 -6.07
N VAL A 229 -1.84 5.53 -5.72
CA VAL A 229 -2.84 6.07 -6.65
C VAL A 229 -2.84 7.59 -6.54
N SER A 230 -2.42 8.28 -7.61
CA SER A 230 -2.46 9.73 -7.68
C SER A 230 -3.80 10.23 -8.25
N ASP A 231 -4.08 11.53 -8.09
CA ASP A 231 -5.27 12.16 -8.66
C ASP A 231 -5.26 12.06 -10.20
N GLU A 232 -4.07 12.14 -10.80
CA GLU A 232 -3.87 11.96 -12.24
C GLU A 232 -4.18 10.52 -12.69
N THR A 233 -3.77 9.52 -11.90
CA THR A 233 -4.12 8.11 -12.16
C THR A 233 -5.63 7.91 -12.14
N ARG A 234 -6.33 8.48 -11.15
CA ARG A 234 -7.80 8.41 -11.07
C ARG A 234 -8.48 9.06 -12.27
N SER A 235 -7.99 10.25 -12.67
CA SER A 235 -8.53 10.98 -13.83
C SER A 235 -8.34 10.17 -15.13
N GLU A 236 -7.14 9.67 -15.36
CA GLU A 236 -6.81 8.90 -16.56
C GLU A 236 -7.64 7.60 -16.67
N VAL A 237 -7.79 6.87 -15.56
CA VAL A 237 -8.59 5.65 -15.52
C VAL A 237 -10.08 5.96 -15.76
N ARG A 238 -10.60 7.02 -15.16
CA ARG A 238 -11.99 7.44 -15.38
C ARG A 238 -12.22 7.83 -16.85
N GLU A 239 -11.29 8.54 -17.47
CA GLU A 239 -11.38 8.95 -18.87
C GLU A 239 -11.29 7.78 -19.86
N THR A 240 -10.48 6.76 -19.55
CA THR A 240 -10.20 5.66 -20.47
C THR A 240 -11.07 4.43 -20.25
N LEU A 241 -11.50 4.17 -19.01
CA LEU A 241 -12.21 2.93 -18.65
C LEU A 241 -13.57 3.18 -17.99
N GLY A 242 -13.81 4.34 -17.40
CA GLY A 242 -15.08 4.76 -16.81
C GLY A 242 -15.22 4.53 -15.31
N PRO A 243 -15.12 3.28 -14.78
CA PRO A 243 -15.33 3.02 -13.35
C PRO A 243 -14.29 3.68 -12.43
N GLU A 244 -14.73 3.94 -11.18
CA GLU A 244 -13.87 4.52 -10.15
C GLU A 244 -12.87 3.51 -9.58
N ILE A 245 -11.75 4.04 -9.09
CA ILE A 245 -10.75 3.27 -8.35
C ILE A 245 -11.11 3.25 -6.86
N VAL A 246 -11.19 2.07 -6.29
CA VAL A 246 -11.14 1.82 -4.86
C VAL A 246 -9.73 1.41 -4.48
N ASP A 247 -9.09 2.18 -3.61
CA ASP A 247 -7.71 1.93 -3.24
C ASP A 247 -7.56 1.38 -1.81
N THR A 248 -6.57 0.50 -1.62
CA THR A 248 -6.22 -0.06 -0.33
C THR A 248 -4.73 0.08 -0.06
N TYR A 249 -4.41 0.81 1.00
CA TYR A 249 -3.05 0.93 1.49
C TYR A 249 -2.67 -0.28 2.34
N SER A 250 -1.67 -1.00 1.91
CA SER A 250 -1.21 -2.21 2.56
C SER A 250 0.30 -2.41 2.40
N SER A 251 0.89 -3.21 3.28
CA SER A 251 2.28 -3.66 3.13
C SER A 251 2.42 -5.16 3.40
N MET A 252 3.51 -5.74 2.90
CA MET A 252 3.82 -7.13 3.17
C MET A 252 4.10 -7.38 4.66
N GLU A 253 4.61 -6.40 5.39
CA GLU A 253 4.96 -6.51 6.81
C GLU A 253 3.75 -6.43 7.73
N LEU A 254 2.76 -5.61 7.39
CA LEU A 254 1.63 -5.23 8.27
C LEU A 254 0.26 -5.70 7.75
N GLY A 255 0.16 -6.05 6.47
CA GLY A 255 -1.12 -6.33 5.81
C GLY A 255 -1.88 -5.05 5.47
N CYS A 256 -3.20 -5.07 5.59
CA CYS A 256 -4.08 -3.93 5.32
C CYS A 256 -3.92 -2.87 6.41
N ILE A 257 -3.50 -1.66 6.03
CA ILE A 257 -3.26 -0.52 6.94
C ILE A 257 -4.41 0.47 6.89
N ALA A 258 -4.86 0.82 5.69
CA ALA A 258 -5.99 1.73 5.51
C ALA A 258 -6.76 1.40 4.24
N ILE A 259 -8.06 1.66 4.24
CA ILE A 259 -8.97 1.43 3.11
C ILE A 259 -9.67 2.74 2.79
N GLN A 260 -9.75 3.06 1.51
CA GLN A 260 -10.47 4.24 1.03
C GLN A 260 -11.94 4.19 1.48
N CYS A 261 -12.44 5.32 1.91
CA CYS A 261 -13.85 5.47 2.29
C CYS A 261 -14.74 5.38 1.04
N PRO A 262 -15.90 4.71 1.10
CA PRO A 262 -16.84 4.68 -0.03
C PRO A 262 -17.56 6.02 -0.26
N GLU A 263 -17.53 6.94 0.72
CA GLU A 263 -18.27 8.21 0.70
C GLU A 263 -17.35 9.43 0.60
N SER A 264 -16.04 9.23 0.63
CA SER A 264 -15.05 10.30 0.54
C SER A 264 -13.71 9.78 0.00
N GLU A 265 -12.80 10.69 -0.33
CA GLU A 265 -11.45 10.32 -0.78
C GLU A 265 -10.49 9.96 0.37
N LEU A 266 -10.95 10.04 1.63
CA LEU A 266 -10.16 9.72 2.81
C LEU A 266 -9.96 8.20 2.95
N TYR A 267 -8.84 7.82 3.55
CA TYR A 267 -8.55 6.42 3.88
C TYR A 267 -8.74 6.19 5.38
N HIS A 268 -9.63 5.29 5.76
CA HIS A 268 -9.80 4.89 7.15
C HIS A 268 -8.69 3.93 7.59
N VAL A 269 -8.01 4.27 8.67
CA VAL A 269 -6.99 3.42 9.30
C VAL A 269 -7.67 2.22 9.97
N MET A 270 -7.09 1.02 9.82
CA MET A 270 -7.57 -0.21 10.44
C MET A 270 -7.19 -0.26 11.92
N SER A 271 -7.76 0.63 12.70
CA SER A 271 -7.34 1.00 14.07
C SER A 271 -7.57 -0.09 15.10
N GLU A 272 -8.42 -1.05 14.83
CA GLU A 272 -8.59 -2.22 15.71
C GLU A 272 -7.38 -3.14 15.68
N ALA A 273 -6.60 -3.10 14.60
CA ALA A 273 -5.42 -3.92 14.41
C ALA A 273 -4.11 -3.18 14.63
N MET A 274 -4.08 -1.85 14.48
CA MET A 274 -2.84 -1.08 14.52
C MET A 274 -3.03 0.36 14.96
N ILE A 275 -1.93 0.96 15.43
CA ILE A 275 -1.81 2.41 15.65
C ILE A 275 -0.98 2.98 14.51
N VAL A 276 -1.47 4.00 13.85
CA VAL A 276 -0.75 4.73 12.79
C VAL A 276 -0.44 6.13 13.28
N GLU A 277 0.83 6.48 13.30
CA GLU A 277 1.35 7.80 13.62
C GLU A 277 1.88 8.43 12.31
N VAL A 278 1.51 9.67 12.03
CA VAL A 278 2.15 10.50 11.00
C VAL A 278 3.00 11.53 11.71
N ILE A 279 4.31 11.46 11.56
CA ILE A 279 5.24 12.28 12.34
C ILE A 279 6.19 13.10 11.46
N ASP A 280 6.55 14.28 11.94
CA ASP A 280 7.55 15.14 11.33
C ASP A 280 8.99 14.59 11.53
N GLU A 281 10.00 15.30 11.03
CA GLU A 281 11.40 14.92 11.17
C GLU A 281 11.90 14.94 12.63
N LYS A 282 11.22 15.69 13.50
CA LYS A 282 11.52 15.78 14.94
C LYS A 282 10.79 14.71 15.76
N GLY A 283 9.90 13.92 15.13
CA GLY A 283 9.11 12.89 15.77
C GLY A 283 7.81 13.38 16.40
N HIS A 284 7.39 14.62 16.14
CA HIS A 284 6.11 15.15 16.60
C HIS A 284 5.00 14.75 15.65
N ALA A 285 3.79 14.58 16.16
CA ALA A 285 2.62 14.32 15.34
C ALA A 285 2.35 15.47 14.38
N CYS A 286 2.11 15.14 13.11
CA CYS A 286 1.70 16.09 12.09
C CYS A 286 0.23 16.49 12.28
N ALA A 287 -0.08 17.76 12.00
CA ALA A 287 -1.46 18.22 11.92
C ALA A 287 -2.14 17.75 10.62
N ASP A 288 -3.47 17.85 10.57
CA ASP A 288 -4.24 17.56 9.36
C ASP A 288 -3.69 18.36 8.18
N GLY A 289 -3.44 17.67 7.06
CA GLY A 289 -2.89 18.28 5.87
C GLY A 289 -1.36 18.48 5.89
N GLN A 290 -0.66 18.12 6.96
CA GLN A 290 0.80 18.19 7.03
C GLN A 290 1.43 16.84 6.71
N PRO A 291 2.22 16.73 5.63
CA PRO A 291 2.92 15.49 5.30
C PRO A 291 3.94 15.08 6.37
N GLY A 292 3.97 13.79 6.66
CA GLY A 292 4.95 13.22 7.60
C GLY A 292 5.23 11.75 7.32
N ARG A 293 6.22 11.21 8.03
CA ARG A 293 6.57 9.79 7.97
C ARG A 293 5.52 8.93 8.65
N LEU A 294 5.14 7.84 7.99
CA LEU A 294 4.28 6.82 8.59
C LEU A 294 5.07 5.90 9.52
N VAL A 295 4.61 5.86 10.77
CA VAL A 295 5.10 4.95 11.80
C VAL A 295 3.92 4.12 12.27
N VAL A 296 4.06 2.79 12.23
CA VAL A 296 2.95 1.87 12.51
C VAL A 296 3.30 0.93 13.65
N THR A 297 2.36 0.74 14.56
CA THR A 297 2.42 -0.27 15.61
C THR A 297 1.38 -1.35 15.33
N ASP A 298 1.81 -2.57 15.02
CA ASP A 298 0.94 -3.74 14.90
C ASP A 298 0.57 -4.22 16.31
N LEU A 299 -0.71 -4.19 16.64
CA LEU A 299 -1.22 -4.53 17.96
C LEU A 299 -1.45 -6.04 18.15
N LEU A 300 -1.38 -6.83 17.09
CA LEU A 300 -1.86 -8.22 17.08
C LEU A 300 -0.77 -9.25 16.82
N ASN A 301 0.42 -8.83 16.40
CA ASN A 301 1.47 -9.75 16.02
C ASN A 301 2.39 -10.11 17.19
N PHE A 302 2.03 -11.13 17.90
CA PHE A 302 2.79 -11.68 19.04
C PHE A 302 4.03 -12.50 18.63
N ALA A 303 4.32 -12.62 17.35
CA ALA A 303 5.51 -13.29 16.83
C ALA A 303 6.61 -12.33 16.39
N THR A 304 6.24 -11.20 15.79
CA THR A 304 7.15 -10.13 15.37
C THR A 304 6.59 -8.78 15.85
N PRO A 305 7.08 -8.23 16.98
CA PRO A 305 6.55 -6.98 17.51
C PRO A 305 7.02 -5.78 16.67
N LEU A 306 6.25 -5.42 15.67
CA LEU A 306 6.45 -4.19 14.92
C LEU A 306 5.83 -3.03 15.69
N VAL A 307 6.55 -2.51 16.68
CA VAL A 307 6.11 -1.39 17.52
C VAL A 307 6.86 -0.13 17.09
N ARG A 308 6.14 0.92 16.71
CA ARG A 308 6.65 2.16 16.11
C ARG A 308 7.55 1.90 14.89
N TYR A 309 7.11 1.03 14.01
CA TYR A 309 7.86 0.68 12.81
C TYR A 309 7.72 1.75 11.72
N ALA A 310 8.84 2.39 11.36
CA ALA A 310 8.92 3.29 10.22
C ALA A 310 8.89 2.46 8.93
N ILE A 311 7.73 2.40 8.29
CA ILE A 311 7.51 1.59 7.09
C ILE A 311 8.25 2.15 5.86
N GLY A 312 8.69 3.42 5.92
CA GLY A 312 9.39 4.14 4.85
C GLY A 312 8.47 4.85 3.89
N ASP A 313 7.18 4.90 4.20
CA ASP A 313 6.19 5.66 3.44
C ASP A 313 5.86 6.97 4.17
N TRP A 314 5.32 7.92 3.41
CA TRP A 314 4.83 9.19 3.91
C TRP A 314 3.35 9.33 3.61
N ALA A 315 2.65 10.01 4.51
CA ALA A 315 1.23 10.31 4.35
C ALA A 315 0.88 11.67 4.97
N GLU A 316 -0.34 12.05 4.78
CA GLU A 316 -0.96 13.24 5.30
C GLU A 316 -2.15 12.82 6.18
N PRO A 317 -2.19 13.19 7.47
CA PRO A 317 -3.36 12.95 8.30
C PRO A 317 -4.58 13.63 7.70
N GLY A 318 -5.74 13.00 7.86
CA GLY A 318 -7.01 13.57 7.43
C GLY A 318 -7.90 13.97 8.60
N PRO A 319 -8.88 14.85 8.35
CA PRO A 319 -9.90 15.22 9.33
C PRO A 319 -10.83 14.04 9.62
N PRO A 320 -11.68 14.11 10.65
CA PRO A 320 -12.77 13.18 10.82
C PRO A 320 -13.59 13.01 9.54
N CYS A 321 -13.93 11.78 9.17
CA CYS A 321 -14.62 11.50 7.93
C CYS A 321 -16.11 11.86 8.02
N PRO A 322 -16.70 12.51 7.00
CA PRO A 322 -18.13 12.82 6.98
C PRO A 322 -19.04 11.60 6.97
N CYS A 323 -18.54 10.41 6.63
CA CYS A 323 -19.31 9.15 6.69
C CYS A 323 -19.71 8.72 8.10
N GLY A 324 -19.20 9.38 9.15
CA GLY A 324 -19.54 9.12 10.55
C GLY A 324 -18.75 7.98 11.22
N ARG A 325 -17.89 7.24 10.50
CA ARG A 325 -17.00 6.26 11.13
C ARG A 325 -16.00 6.97 12.03
N GLY A 326 -15.80 6.45 13.25
CA GLY A 326 -14.85 7.02 14.22
C GLY A 326 -13.38 6.64 13.99
N LEU A 327 -13.10 5.88 12.94
CA LEU A 327 -11.74 5.48 12.57
C LEU A 327 -10.91 6.70 12.12
N PRO A 328 -9.66 6.88 12.60
CA PRO A 328 -8.74 7.89 12.09
C PRO A 328 -8.57 7.80 10.58
N THR A 329 -8.24 8.92 9.95
CA THR A 329 -8.12 8.98 8.50
C THR A 329 -6.73 9.44 8.05
N LEU A 330 -6.37 9.01 6.85
CA LEU A 330 -5.31 9.61 6.04
C LEU A 330 -5.96 10.31 4.85
N ARG A 331 -5.53 11.53 4.56
CA ARG A 331 -6.01 12.31 3.40
C ARG A 331 -5.31 11.85 2.13
N ARG A 332 -4.00 11.61 2.22
CA ARG A 332 -3.16 11.25 1.09
C ARG A 332 -2.02 10.33 1.53
N ILE A 333 -1.68 9.40 0.66
CA ILE A 333 -0.53 8.52 0.82
C ILE A 333 0.42 8.84 -0.33
N PHE A 334 1.62 9.33 -0.02
CA PHE A 334 2.60 9.76 -1.01
C PHE A 334 3.50 8.63 -1.50
N GLY A 335 3.57 7.53 -0.73
CA GLY A 335 4.49 6.42 -0.99
C GLY A 335 5.87 6.64 -0.38
N ARG A 336 6.89 6.04 -0.99
CA ARG A 336 8.23 5.92 -0.41
C ARG A 336 8.99 7.25 -0.33
N GLU A 337 9.74 7.46 0.76
CA GLU A 337 10.65 8.61 0.93
C GLU A 337 11.67 8.72 -0.22
N ARG A 338 12.14 7.60 -0.77
CA ARG A 338 13.05 7.59 -1.92
C ARG A 338 12.43 8.11 -3.22
N ASN A 339 11.10 8.29 -3.26
CA ASN A 339 10.38 8.85 -4.39
C ASN A 339 10.17 10.37 -4.23
N MET A 340 10.85 11.00 -3.25
CA MET A 340 10.91 12.46 -3.11
C MET A 340 12.04 13.04 -3.93
N VAL A 341 11.75 14.14 -4.63
CA VAL A 341 12.79 15.00 -5.20
C VAL A 341 13.53 15.70 -4.07
N ARG A 342 14.84 15.76 -4.16
CA ARG A 342 15.69 16.52 -3.26
C ARG A 342 16.40 17.60 -4.03
N VAL A 343 16.22 18.84 -3.66
CA VAL A 343 16.87 19.95 -4.35
C VAL A 343 18.00 20.55 -3.51
N PRO A 344 18.98 21.26 -4.13
CA PRO A 344 20.19 21.76 -3.44
C PRO A 344 19.91 22.72 -2.29
N ASP A 345 18.77 23.41 -2.27
CA ASP A 345 18.36 24.31 -1.19
C ASP A 345 17.86 23.58 0.06
N GLY A 346 17.82 22.23 0.04
CA GLY A 346 17.33 21.38 1.12
C GLY A 346 15.83 21.07 1.05
N THR A 347 15.10 21.65 0.12
CA THR A 347 13.68 21.36 -0.08
C THR A 347 13.48 19.93 -0.59
N ARG A 348 12.39 19.30 -0.13
CA ARG A 348 11.96 17.97 -0.55
C ARG A 348 10.49 17.99 -0.91
N HIS A 349 10.12 17.32 -1.98
CA HIS A 349 8.72 17.18 -2.39
C HIS A 349 8.51 15.96 -3.27
N TRP A 350 7.25 15.50 -3.40
CA TRP A 350 6.90 14.46 -4.35
C TRP A 350 6.68 15.07 -5.73
N PRO A 351 7.33 14.54 -6.77
CA PRO A 351 7.09 15.02 -8.12
C PRO A 351 5.67 14.63 -8.57
N ARG A 352 4.99 15.54 -9.23
CA ARG A 352 3.71 15.26 -9.90
C ARG A 352 3.99 14.95 -11.36
N LEU A 353 4.51 13.76 -11.63
CA LEU A 353 4.85 13.29 -12.98
C LEU A 353 3.59 12.91 -13.76
N GLY A 354 2.56 13.75 -13.79
CA GLY A 354 1.29 13.48 -14.46
C GLY A 354 1.46 12.85 -15.84
N ASN A 355 1.03 11.59 -15.96
CA ASN A 355 1.26 10.75 -17.13
C ASN A 355 0.66 11.28 -18.45
N ALA A 356 -0.35 12.13 -18.38
CA ALA A 356 -1.01 12.66 -19.58
C ALA A 356 -0.23 13.83 -20.22
N HIS A 357 0.56 14.59 -19.48
CA HIS A 357 1.16 15.83 -19.98
C HIS A 357 2.34 15.60 -20.93
N TYR A 358 3.25 14.71 -20.59
CA TYR A 358 4.42 14.45 -21.42
C TYR A 358 4.07 13.79 -22.75
N ARG A 359 2.95 13.06 -22.83
CA ARG A 359 2.47 12.45 -24.08
C ARG A 359 1.92 13.45 -25.09
N ARG A 360 1.48 14.63 -24.62
CA ARG A 360 1.12 15.74 -25.51
C ARG A 360 2.36 16.41 -26.11
N ILE A 361 3.52 16.24 -25.48
CA ILE A 361 4.80 16.79 -25.93
C ILE A 361 5.46 15.86 -26.93
N ALA A 362 5.47 14.56 -26.66
CA ALA A 362 6.17 13.57 -27.48
C ALA A 362 5.49 12.19 -27.41
N PRO A 363 5.67 11.30 -28.40
CA PRO A 363 5.07 9.97 -28.45
C PRO A 363 5.78 8.99 -27.51
N VAL A 364 5.67 9.23 -26.20
CA VAL A 364 6.30 8.46 -25.13
C VAL A 364 5.34 7.37 -24.64
N ASN A 365 5.76 6.11 -24.71
CA ASN A 365 5.03 4.96 -24.21
C ASN A 365 5.27 4.73 -22.71
N GLN A 366 6.53 4.85 -22.27
CA GLN A 366 6.92 4.70 -20.85
C GLN A 366 7.95 5.77 -20.48
N LEU A 367 7.82 6.32 -19.27
CA LEU A 367 8.71 7.34 -18.74
C LEU A 367 9.09 6.98 -17.31
N GLN A 368 10.37 7.11 -16.98
CA GLN A 368 10.88 7.06 -15.61
C GLN A 368 11.92 8.17 -15.42
N VAL A 369 11.83 8.85 -14.29
CA VAL A 369 12.78 9.87 -13.89
C VAL A 369 13.64 9.32 -12.74
N VAL A 370 14.95 9.33 -12.91
CA VAL A 370 15.91 8.93 -11.86
C VAL A 370 16.76 10.12 -11.45
N GLN A 371 16.61 10.59 -10.25
CA GLN A 371 17.48 11.61 -9.70
C GLN A 371 18.81 10.97 -9.27
N GLU A 372 19.88 11.27 -10.01
CA GLU A 372 21.22 10.71 -9.80
C GLU A 372 22.03 11.50 -8.76
N SER A 373 21.84 12.83 -8.74
CA SER A 373 22.48 13.76 -7.81
C SER A 373 21.54 14.91 -7.48
N LEU A 374 21.97 15.84 -6.62
CA LEU A 374 21.20 17.06 -6.33
C LEU A 374 20.98 17.95 -7.57
N ASN A 375 21.76 17.77 -8.64
CA ASN A 375 21.68 18.60 -9.84
C ASN A 375 21.42 17.81 -11.12
N ASP A 376 21.46 16.48 -11.09
CA ASP A 376 21.40 15.63 -12.27
C ASP A 376 20.23 14.66 -12.21
N VAL A 377 19.52 14.54 -13.34
CA VAL A 377 18.39 13.64 -13.52
C VAL A 377 18.57 12.86 -14.82
N GLU A 378 18.35 11.56 -14.77
CA GLU A 378 18.22 10.71 -15.94
C GLU A 378 16.71 10.56 -16.27
N LEU A 379 16.35 10.96 -17.49
CA LEU A 379 15.02 10.74 -18.06
C LEU A 379 15.05 9.50 -18.96
N ARG A 380 14.47 8.41 -18.49
CA ARG A 380 14.38 7.14 -19.20
C ARG A 380 13.09 7.07 -19.99
N LEU A 381 13.19 6.72 -21.26
CA LEU A 381 12.06 6.74 -22.19
C LEU A 381 11.97 5.44 -23.01
N VAL A 382 10.72 4.97 -23.18
CA VAL A 382 10.32 4.12 -24.30
C VAL A 382 9.43 4.95 -25.21
N VAL A 383 9.77 5.04 -26.47
CA VAL A 383 9.08 5.91 -27.45
C VAL A 383 8.56 5.12 -28.65
N ALA A 384 7.46 5.56 -29.24
CA ALA A 384 6.87 4.91 -30.41
C ALA A 384 7.70 5.14 -31.70
N ARG A 385 8.50 6.21 -31.74
CA ARG A 385 9.43 6.59 -32.81
C ARG A 385 10.54 7.49 -32.25
N PRO A 386 11.66 7.66 -32.98
CA PRO A 386 12.67 8.64 -32.60
C PRO A 386 12.07 10.05 -32.38
N LEU A 387 12.50 10.72 -31.33
CA LEU A 387 12.05 12.08 -31.00
C LEU A 387 12.81 13.13 -31.81
N THR A 388 12.14 14.24 -32.09
CA THR A 388 12.79 15.43 -32.61
C THR A 388 13.48 16.22 -31.49
N ALA A 389 14.44 17.08 -31.82
CA ALA A 389 15.10 17.95 -30.83
C ALA A 389 14.11 18.87 -30.10
N ALA A 390 13.02 19.28 -30.75
CA ALA A 390 11.96 20.07 -30.13
C ALA A 390 11.16 19.27 -29.10
N GLU A 391 10.86 18.01 -29.38
CA GLU A 391 10.17 17.09 -28.44
C GLU A 391 11.06 16.77 -27.23
N GLU A 392 12.34 16.49 -27.43
CA GLU A 392 13.30 16.30 -26.34
C GLU A 392 13.42 17.56 -25.47
N GLY A 393 13.58 18.72 -26.08
CA GLY A 393 13.62 20.01 -25.36
C GLY A 393 12.33 20.27 -24.56
N GLY A 394 11.17 19.96 -25.12
CA GLY A 394 9.88 20.07 -24.46
C GLY A 394 9.75 19.14 -23.24
N LEU A 395 10.21 17.88 -23.37
CA LEU A 395 10.24 16.93 -22.26
C LEU A 395 11.18 17.39 -21.14
N ILE A 396 12.39 17.87 -21.49
CA ILE A 396 13.35 18.40 -20.51
C ILE A 396 12.73 19.56 -19.74
N ALA A 397 12.13 20.54 -20.41
CA ALA A 397 11.48 21.68 -19.78
C ALA A 397 10.31 21.26 -18.88
N HIS A 398 9.51 20.28 -19.33
CA HIS A 398 8.43 19.71 -18.54
C HIS A 398 8.95 19.05 -17.25
N ILE A 399 9.99 18.23 -17.34
CA ILE A 399 10.59 17.58 -16.16
C ILE A 399 11.17 18.62 -15.20
N GLN A 400 11.89 19.62 -15.66
CA GLN A 400 12.43 20.69 -14.81
C GLN A 400 11.31 21.46 -14.08
N THR A 401 10.19 21.75 -14.76
CA THR A 401 9.01 22.38 -14.17
C THR A 401 8.37 21.48 -13.11
N THR A 402 8.18 20.20 -13.42
CA THR A 402 7.54 19.21 -12.55
C THR A 402 8.38 18.93 -11.29
N LEU A 403 9.69 18.91 -11.43
CA LEU A 403 10.62 18.73 -10.31
C LEU A 403 10.96 20.05 -9.59
N ALA A 404 10.40 21.19 -10.03
CA ALA A 404 10.58 22.52 -9.46
C ALA A 404 12.07 22.94 -9.29
N TRP A 405 12.96 22.46 -10.16
CA TRP A 405 14.38 22.76 -10.15
C TRP A 405 15.00 22.62 -11.54
N PRO A 406 15.96 23.44 -11.96
CA PRO A 406 16.60 23.37 -13.27
C PRO A 406 17.67 22.27 -13.35
N PHE A 407 17.25 21.02 -13.13
CA PHE A 407 18.15 19.87 -13.22
C PHE A 407 18.80 19.76 -14.60
N ARG A 408 20.03 19.25 -14.63
CA ARG A 408 20.65 18.76 -15.85
C ARG A 408 20.01 17.43 -16.20
N VAL A 409 19.26 17.40 -17.31
CA VAL A 409 18.50 16.21 -17.72
C VAL A 409 19.26 15.47 -18.81
N ARG A 410 19.58 14.20 -18.58
CA ARG A 410 20.11 13.28 -19.58
C ARG A 410 19.02 12.32 -20.00
N ILE A 411 18.76 12.19 -21.30
CA ILE A 411 17.79 11.24 -21.85
C ILE A 411 18.48 9.90 -22.16
N THR A 412 17.82 8.80 -21.76
CA THR A 412 18.21 7.42 -22.07
C THR A 412 17.03 6.68 -22.68
N TYR A 413 17.22 6.12 -23.89
CA TYR A 413 16.17 5.39 -24.60
C TYR A 413 16.26 3.89 -24.34
N TYR A 414 15.08 3.27 -24.20
CA TYR A 414 14.89 1.82 -24.07
C TYR A 414 14.04 1.32 -25.23
N GLU A 415 14.36 0.13 -25.75
CA GLU A 415 13.72 -0.41 -26.97
C GLU A 415 12.31 -0.97 -26.70
N LYS A 416 12.12 -1.64 -25.56
CA LYS A 416 10.85 -2.32 -25.23
C LYS A 416 10.22 -1.80 -23.96
N GLU A 417 10.93 -1.90 -22.86
CA GLU A 417 10.46 -1.52 -21.52
C GLU A 417 11.59 -0.99 -20.65
N ILE A 418 11.27 -0.11 -19.71
CA ILE A 418 12.18 0.31 -18.66
C ILE A 418 12.11 -0.76 -17.57
N PRO A 419 13.25 -1.36 -17.14
CA PRO A 419 13.25 -2.40 -16.13
C PRO A 419 12.55 -1.97 -14.85
N ALA A 420 11.59 -2.77 -14.39
CA ALA A 420 10.96 -2.58 -13.08
C ALA A 420 11.94 -2.94 -11.95
N ALA A 421 11.68 -2.43 -10.75
CA ALA A 421 12.43 -2.81 -9.55
C ALA A 421 12.26 -4.32 -9.25
N PRO A 422 13.20 -4.96 -8.53
CA PRO A 422 13.00 -6.31 -8.02
C PRO A 422 11.67 -6.41 -7.28
N GLY A 423 10.77 -7.28 -7.75
CA GLY A 423 9.39 -7.39 -7.22
C GLY A 423 8.30 -6.89 -8.18
N GLY A 424 8.67 -6.51 -9.42
CA GLY A 424 7.74 -6.22 -10.52
C GLY A 424 6.98 -4.89 -10.42
N LYS A 425 7.29 -4.05 -9.42
CA LYS A 425 6.68 -2.74 -9.27
C LYS A 425 7.44 -1.70 -10.08
N PHE A 426 6.72 -0.93 -10.87
CA PHE A 426 7.28 0.21 -11.59
C PHE A 426 7.15 1.48 -10.74
N GLU A 427 8.19 2.30 -10.72
CA GLU A 427 8.21 3.60 -10.03
C GLU A 427 8.54 4.68 -11.06
N ASP A 428 7.65 5.64 -11.23
CA ASP A 428 7.82 6.73 -12.21
C ASP A 428 8.98 7.66 -11.83
N PHE A 429 9.28 7.78 -10.52
CA PHE A 429 10.38 8.57 -9.98
C PHE A 429 11.16 7.79 -8.93
N ILE A 430 12.47 7.86 -9.03
CA ILE A 430 13.40 7.30 -8.04
C ILE A 430 14.47 8.34 -7.73
N SER A 431 14.73 8.64 -6.44
CA SER A 431 15.89 9.39 -6.03
C SER A 431 16.99 8.45 -5.52
N ARG A 432 18.21 8.62 -6.03
CA ARG A 432 19.44 7.96 -5.54
C ARG A 432 20.22 8.85 -4.57
N VAL A 433 19.73 10.06 -4.34
CA VAL A 433 20.32 11.03 -3.41
C VAL A 433 19.95 10.62 -1.99
N ALA A 434 20.96 10.41 -1.14
CA ALA A 434 20.81 9.97 0.25
C ALA A 434 20.26 11.09 1.16
#